data_1eff9f3307e547ee5ac1951c6a77ad5a
#
_entry.id   1eff9f3307e547ee5ac1951c6a77ad5a
#
_cell.length_a   1.000
_cell.length_b   1.000
_cell.length_c   1.000
_cell.angle_alpha   90.00
_cell.angle_beta   90.00
_cell.angle_gamma   90.00
#
_symmetry.space_group_name_H-M   'P 1'
#
loop_
_entity.id
_entity.type
_entity.pdbx_description
1 polymer ?
#
loop_
_entity_poly.entity_id
_entity_poly.type
_entity_poly.pdbx_seq_one_letter_code
_entity_poly.pdbx_strand_id
1 'polypeptide(L)'
;GLFKLTKLGQREDELVIRIVDQNDVVSPMHFSPNYNISATFIRRTKLVFFAENAINDLIAKNHQFSMNIIQLLADSTQSLMLFAEVLQLKTTREKVGWYLIRAKIDNDLKFSHPKRLIASYLGITPESFSRALTDLKNDGVFVNNKTIEIDTGYELCQYCDAVTGSNCKDFKSSDCINH
;
A
#
# COMPACT_ATOMS: atom_id res chain seq x y z
N GLY A 1 -2.30 6.63 12.41
CA GLY A 1 -3.29 7.38 11.61
C GLY A 1 -3.60 6.69 10.31
N LEU A 2 -4.53 7.26 9.54
CA LEU A 2 -4.84 6.77 8.20
C LEU A 2 -5.41 7.92 7.37
N PHE A 3 -4.84 8.16 6.20
CA PHE A 3 -5.40 9.08 5.21
C PHE A 3 -5.10 8.60 3.79
N LYS A 4 -5.79 9.16 2.82
CA LYS A 4 -5.58 8.87 1.41
C LYS A 4 -5.10 10.11 0.69
N LEU A 5 -4.24 9.91 -0.30
CA LEU A 5 -3.92 10.91 -1.31
C LEU A 5 -4.76 10.63 -2.55
N THR A 6 -5.41 11.65 -3.05
CA THR A 6 -6.34 11.52 -4.17
C THR A 6 -6.09 12.61 -5.20
N LYS A 7 -6.43 12.29 -6.44
CA LYS A 7 -6.46 13.21 -7.55
C LYS A 7 -7.86 13.20 -8.17
N LEU A 8 -8.38 14.37 -8.50
CA LEU A 8 -9.60 14.45 -9.30
C LEU A 8 -9.29 14.06 -10.74
N GLY A 9 -9.98 13.04 -11.23
CA GLY A 9 -9.97 12.66 -12.63
C GLY A 9 -10.75 13.65 -13.51
N GLN A 10 -10.65 13.48 -14.83
CA GLN A 10 -11.34 14.34 -15.80
C GLN A 10 -12.88 14.26 -15.71
N ARG A 11 -13.43 13.19 -15.12
CA ARG A 11 -14.87 12.97 -14.94
C ARG A 11 -15.35 13.30 -13.52
N GLU A 12 -14.58 14.11 -12.78
CA GLU A 12 -14.84 14.43 -11.37
C GLU A 12 -14.81 13.19 -10.43
N ASP A 13 -14.39 12.03 -10.91
CA ASP A 13 -14.15 10.85 -10.12
C ASP A 13 -12.86 10.98 -9.31
N GLU A 14 -12.91 10.56 -8.07
CA GLU A 14 -11.78 10.61 -7.15
C GLU A 14 -10.89 9.38 -7.35
N LEU A 15 -9.68 9.60 -7.86
CA LEU A 15 -8.67 8.55 -7.99
C LEU A 15 -7.81 8.49 -6.73
N VAL A 16 -7.82 7.38 -6.03
CA VAL A 16 -6.92 7.14 -4.89
C VAL A 16 -5.54 6.75 -5.40
N ILE A 17 -4.57 7.64 -5.18
CA ILE A 17 -3.17 7.44 -5.62
C ILE A 17 -2.38 6.65 -4.59
N ARG A 18 -2.61 6.95 -3.29
CA ARG A 18 -1.89 6.31 -2.20
C ARG A 18 -2.75 6.25 -0.95
N ILE A 19 -2.67 5.14 -0.25
CA ILE A 19 -3.11 5.00 1.14
C ILE A 19 -1.88 5.26 2.00
N VAL A 20 -1.99 6.15 2.97
CA VAL A 20 -0.90 6.54 3.88
C VAL A 20 -1.27 6.10 5.28
N ASP A 21 -0.44 5.25 5.86
CA ASP A 21 -0.61 4.68 7.19
C ASP A 21 0.50 5.11 8.15
N GLN A 22 0.63 4.43 9.27
CA GLN A 22 1.63 4.72 10.30
C GLN A 22 3.05 4.54 9.75
N ASN A 23 3.94 5.47 10.09
CA ASN A 23 5.35 5.52 9.68
C ASN A 23 5.60 5.81 8.19
N ASP A 24 4.56 6.07 7.42
CA ASP A 24 4.73 6.50 6.03
C ASP A 24 5.31 7.92 5.94
N VAL A 25 6.14 8.12 4.93
CA VAL A 25 6.69 9.44 4.58
C VAL A 25 5.96 9.96 3.33
N VAL A 26 5.52 11.20 3.39
CA VAL A 26 4.90 11.90 2.27
C VAL A 26 5.74 13.11 1.92
N SER A 27 6.21 13.16 0.67
CA SER A 27 6.99 14.28 0.16
C SER A 27 6.10 15.46 -0.22
N PRO A 28 6.55 16.71 -0.04
CA PRO A 28 5.87 17.91 -0.56
C PRO A 28 5.61 17.88 -2.07
N MET A 29 6.39 17.14 -2.83
CA MET A 29 6.17 16.96 -4.28
C MET A 29 4.79 16.38 -4.60
N HIS A 30 4.19 15.63 -3.69
CA HIS A 30 2.81 15.15 -3.85
C HIS A 30 1.79 16.30 -3.83
N PHE A 31 2.13 17.44 -3.25
CA PHE A 31 1.26 18.61 -3.12
C PHE A 31 1.68 19.77 -4.04
N SER A 32 2.48 19.49 -5.07
CA SER A 32 2.81 20.50 -6.08
C SER A 32 1.55 21.03 -6.75
N PRO A 33 1.44 22.36 -6.97
CA PRO A 33 0.26 22.98 -7.61
C PRO A 33 -0.10 22.35 -8.96
N ASN A 34 0.89 21.81 -9.66
CA ASN A 34 0.69 21.18 -10.96
C ASN A 34 0.09 19.76 -10.88
N TYR A 35 0.03 19.14 -9.68
CA TYR A 35 -0.41 17.76 -9.51
C TYR A 35 -1.86 17.62 -9.02
N ASN A 36 -2.45 18.66 -8.45
CA ASN A 36 -3.83 18.67 -7.92
C ASN A 36 -4.13 17.46 -7.02
N ILE A 37 -3.24 17.17 -6.07
CA ILE A 37 -3.43 16.10 -5.11
C ILE A 37 -4.03 16.67 -3.84
N SER A 38 -5.04 15.97 -3.32
CA SER A 38 -5.70 16.25 -2.05
C SER A 38 -5.40 15.14 -1.04
N ALA A 39 -5.33 15.51 0.25
CA ALA A 39 -5.24 14.56 1.35
C ALA A 39 -6.57 14.50 2.10
N THR A 40 -7.16 13.33 2.22
CA THR A 40 -8.41 13.11 2.97
C THR A 40 -8.14 12.18 4.16
N PHE A 41 -8.32 12.69 5.38
CA PHE A 41 -8.12 11.93 6.60
C PHE A 41 -9.30 11.00 6.87
N ILE A 42 -9.01 9.71 7.04
CA ILE A 42 -9.99 8.65 7.32
C ILE A 42 -10.06 8.37 8.81
N ARG A 43 -8.92 8.51 9.49
CA ARG A 43 -8.81 8.41 10.96
C ARG A 43 -8.02 9.59 11.48
N ARG A 44 -8.21 9.88 12.77
CA ARG A 44 -7.39 10.87 13.48
C ARG A 44 -5.91 10.54 13.30
N THR A 45 -5.16 11.49 12.75
CA THR A 45 -3.77 11.30 12.33
C THR A 45 -2.89 12.37 12.99
N LYS A 46 -1.75 11.95 13.50
CA LYS A 46 -0.68 12.84 13.93
C LYS A 46 0.35 12.91 12.82
N LEU A 47 0.68 14.13 12.37
CA LEU A 47 1.70 14.39 11.37
C LEU A 47 2.90 15.06 12.02
N VAL A 48 4.08 14.72 11.54
CA VAL A 48 5.32 15.42 11.88
C VAL A 48 5.83 16.06 10.60
N PHE A 49 6.05 17.37 10.65
CA PHE A 49 6.58 18.13 9.52
C PHE A 49 8.06 18.44 9.75
N PHE A 50 8.82 18.26 8.71
CA PHE A 50 10.24 18.63 8.70
C PHE A 50 10.41 19.83 7.76
N ALA A 51 11.14 20.83 8.25
CA ALA A 51 11.45 21.99 7.43
C ALA A 51 12.38 21.60 6.27
N GLU A 52 12.12 22.12 5.09
CA GLU A 52 12.89 21.78 3.88
C GLU A 52 14.38 22.08 4.03
N ASN A 53 14.73 23.24 4.61
CA ASN A 53 16.11 23.61 4.89
C ASN A 53 16.82 22.63 5.83
N ALA A 54 16.13 22.11 6.84
CA ALA A 54 16.70 21.11 7.76
C ALA A 54 16.98 19.79 7.03
N ILE A 55 16.11 19.37 6.13
CA ILE A 55 16.33 18.17 5.30
C ILE A 55 17.49 18.39 4.33
N ASN A 56 17.54 19.54 3.65
CA ASN A 56 18.61 19.89 2.74
C ASN A 56 19.98 19.95 3.46
N ASP A 57 20.02 20.49 4.65
CA ASP A 57 21.23 20.52 5.50
C ASP A 57 21.68 19.12 5.88
N LEU A 58 20.77 18.22 6.23
CA LEU A 58 21.09 16.83 6.55
C LEU A 58 21.59 16.09 5.31
N ILE A 59 20.96 16.27 4.16
CA ILE A 59 21.41 15.68 2.89
C ILE A 59 22.85 16.14 2.56
N ALA A 60 23.14 17.44 2.75
CA ALA A 60 24.46 17.98 2.44
C ALA A 60 25.58 17.53 3.41
N LYS A 61 25.25 17.29 4.69
CA LYS A 61 26.24 17.08 5.76
C LYS A 61 26.34 15.63 6.24
N ASN A 62 25.37 14.78 5.92
CA ASN A 62 25.31 13.41 6.43
C ASN A 62 25.13 12.41 5.28
N HIS A 63 26.23 11.79 4.88
CA HIS A 63 26.25 10.81 3.79
C HIS A 63 25.27 9.66 4.02
N GLN A 64 25.18 9.12 5.25
CA GLN A 64 24.27 8.02 5.55
C GLN A 64 22.79 8.45 5.38
N PHE A 65 22.44 9.66 5.80
CA PHE A 65 21.11 10.21 5.60
C PHE A 65 20.77 10.35 4.11
N SER A 66 21.73 10.85 3.31
CA SER A 66 21.55 10.96 1.85
C SER A 66 21.32 9.60 1.20
N MET A 67 22.12 8.59 1.58
CA MET A 67 21.93 7.22 1.09
C MET A 67 20.57 6.64 1.49
N ASN A 68 20.10 6.90 2.71
CA ASN A 68 18.77 6.47 3.16
C ASN A 68 17.64 7.15 2.35
N ILE A 69 17.79 8.43 1.99
CA ILE A 69 16.82 9.11 1.12
C ILE A 69 16.82 8.51 -0.30
N ILE A 70 17.99 8.23 -0.85
CA ILE A 70 18.10 7.58 -2.17
C ILE A 70 17.43 6.21 -2.15
N GLN A 71 17.69 5.41 -1.11
CA GLN A 71 17.07 4.10 -0.95
C GLN A 71 15.53 4.23 -0.85
N LEU A 72 15.03 5.16 -0.03
CA LEU A 72 13.59 5.43 0.10
C LEU A 72 12.93 5.78 -1.24
N LEU A 73 13.61 6.58 -2.07
CA LEU A 73 13.12 6.93 -3.41
C LEU A 73 13.14 5.74 -4.36
N ALA A 74 14.20 4.93 -4.33
CA ALA A 74 14.30 3.71 -5.11
C ALA A 74 13.18 2.72 -4.77
N ASP A 75 12.96 2.46 -3.48
CA ASP A 75 11.91 1.57 -2.98
C ASP A 75 10.51 2.09 -3.36
N SER A 76 10.31 3.40 -3.28
CA SER A 76 9.06 4.04 -3.69
C SER A 76 8.81 3.88 -5.19
N THR A 77 9.84 4.06 -6.01
CA THR A 77 9.75 3.88 -7.47
C THR A 77 9.43 2.44 -7.82
N GLN A 78 10.11 1.48 -7.21
CA GLN A 78 9.86 0.06 -7.41
C GLN A 78 8.43 -0.33 -7.00
N SER A 79 7.95 0.20 -5.88
CA SER A 79 6.57 -0.01 -5.43
C SER A 79 5.53 0.53 -6.42
N LEU A 80 5.80 1.69 -7.04
CA LEU A 80 4.93 2.26 -8.07
C LEU A 80 4.92 1.42 -9.35
N MET A 81 6.06 0.90 -9.80
CA MET A 81 6.15 0.01 -10.96
C MET A 81 5.33 -1.26 -10.75
N LEU A 82 5.50 -1.92 -9.58
CA LEU A 82 4.71 -3.09 -9.21
C LEU A 82 3.22 -2.79 -9.17
N PHE A 83 2.84 -1.67 -8.58
CA PHE A 83 1.43 -1.28 -8.52
C PHE A 83 0.84 -1.07 -9.92
N ALA A 84 1.60 -0.43 -10.82
CA ALA A 84 1.19 -0.27 -12.22
C ALA A 84 0.98 -1.62 -12.92
N GLU A 85 1.90 -2.59 -12.70
CA GLU A 85 1.77 -3.95 -13.20
C GLU A 85 0.51 -4.63 -12.65
N VAL A 86 0.30 -4.57 -11.34
CA VAL A 86 -0.89 -5.16 -10.69
C VAL A 86 -2.19 -4.59 -11.26
N LEU A 87 -2.25 -3.28 -11.51
CA LEU A 87 -3.43 -2.65 -12.07
C LEU A 87 -3.71 -3.10 -13.52
N GLN A 88 -2.69 -3.35 -14.30
CA GLN A 88 -2.82 -3.66 -15.73
C GLN A 88 -2.97 -5.16 -16.01
N LEU A 89 -2.21 -6.00 -15.32
CA LEU A 89 -2.06 -7.41 -15.69
C LEU A 89 -2.86 -8.37 -14.82
N LYS A 90 -3.29 -7.97 -13.61
CA LYS A 90 -3.94 -8.89 -12.66
C LYS A 90 -5.46 -8.82 -12.71
N THR A 91 -6.08 -9.98 -12.55
CA THR A 91 -7.53 -10.11 -12.34
C THR A 91 -7.95 -9.45 -11.01
N THR A 92 -9.25 -9.22 -10.84
CA THR A 92 -9.78 -8.64 -9.58
C THR A 92 -9.39 -9.46 -8.35
N ARG A 93 -9.46 -10.80 -8.44
CA ARG A 93 -9.04 -11.70 -7.35
C ARG A 93 -7.56 -11.54 -7.02
N GLU A 94 -6.70 -11.55 -8.03
CA GLU A 94 -5.26 -11.38 -7.87
C GLU A 94 -4.88 -10.02 -7.32
N LYS A 95 -5.54 -8.93 -7.76
CA LYS A 95 -5.35 -7.59 -7.20
C LYS A 95 -5.64 -7.56 -5.71
N VAL A 96 -6.76 -8.16 -5.31
CA VAL A 96 -7.16 -8.22 -3.91
C VAL A 96 -6.20 -9.11 -3.11
N GLY A 97 -5.85 -10.28 -3.60
CA GLY A 97 -4.88 -11.18 -2.96
C GLY A 97 -3.52 -10.51 -2.76
N TRP A 98 -3.00 -9.84 -3.80
CA TRP A 98 -1.76 -9.06 -3.72
C TRP A 98 -1.82 -7.95 -2.66
N TYR A 99 -2.93 -7.20 -2.60
CA TYR A 99 -3.10 -6.16 -1.58
C TYR A 99 -3.10 -6.75 -0.18
N LEU A 100 -3.79 -7.88 0.01
CA LEU A 100 -3.93 -8.52 1.32
C LEU A 100 -2.61 -9.09 1.83
N ILE A 101 -1.82 -9.75 0.98
CA ILE A 101 -0.51 -10.28 1.40
C ILE A 101 0.46 -9.16 1.77
N ARG A 102 0.46 -8.06 1.02
CA ARG A 102 1.27 -6.89 1.33
C ARG A 102 0.85 -6.25 2.65
N ALA A 103 -0.44 -6.04 2.86
CA ALA A 103 -0.96 -5.49 4.11
C ALA A 103 -0.70 -6.40 5.32
N LYS A 104 -0.68 -7.74 5.13
CA LYS A 104 -0.28 -8.71 6.15
C LYS A 104 1.17 -8.52 6.58
N ILE A 105 2.08 -8.36 5.64
CA ILE A 105 3.51 -8.19 5.91
C ILE A 105 3.75 -6.91 6.70
N ASP A 106 3.02 -5.83 6.36
CA ASP A 106 3.19 -4.52 6.99
C ASP A 106 2.49 -4.40 8.35
N ASN A 107 1.36 -5.10 8.58
CA ASN A 107 0.42 -4.80 9.68
C ASN A 107 -0.10 -6.03 10.47
N ASP A 108 0.54 -7.18 10.39
CA ASP A 108 0.01 -8.42 10.94
C ASP A 108 -1.21 -9.00 10.21
N LEU A 109 -1.78 -10.08 10.78
CA LEU A 109 -2.89 -10.85 10.20
C LEU A 109 -4.27 -10.14 10.27
N LYS A 110 -4.31 -8.93 10.82
CA LYS A 110 -5.56 -8.21 11.08
C LYS A 110 -5.43 -6.75 10.72
N PHE A 111 -6.21 -6.28 9.77
CA PHE A 111 -6.22 -4.87 9.40
C PHE A 111 -7.63 -4.34 9.13
N SER A 112 -7.81 -3.04 9.32
CA SER A 112 -9.12 -2.40 9.33
C SER A 112 -9.21 -1.23 8.35
N HIS A 113 -8.59 -1.36 7.18
CA HIS A 113 -8.81 -0.38 6.11
C HIS A 113 -10.25 -0.50 5.60
N PRO A 114 -10.96 0.62 5.39
CA PRO A 114 -12.30 0.57 4.83
C PRO A 114 -12.29 -0.12 3.46
N LYS A 115 -13.18 -1.09 3.26
CA LYS A 115 -13.27 -1.86 2.01
C LYS A 115 -13.41 -0.97 0.76
N ARG A 116 -14.18 0.11 0.88
CA ARG A 116 -14.31 1.12 -0.18
C ARG A 116 -12.99 1.79 -0.53
N LEU A 117 -12.16 2.07 0.47
CA LEU A 117 -10.85 2.67 0.25
C LEU A 117 -9.94 1.72 -0.54
N ILE A 118 -9.91 0.44 -0.15
CA ILE A 118 -9.11 -0.58 -0.85
C ILE A 118 -9.61 -0.76 -2.28
N ALA A 119 -10.92 -0.88 -2.47
CA ALA A 119 -11.51 -1.02 -3.79
C ALA A 119 -11.15 0.16 -4.70
N SER A 120 -11.30 1.39 -4.21
CA SER A 120 -10.93 2.60 -4.95
C SER A 120 -9.42 2.65 -5.27
N TYR A 121 -8.57 2.24 -4.33
CA TYR A 121 -7.12 2.17 -4.55
C TYR A 121 -6.75 1.14 -5.64
N LEU A 122 -7.43 -0.01 -5.67
CA LEU A 122 -7.20 -1.06 -6.67
C LEU A 122 -7.91 -0.80 -8.01
N GLY A 123 -8.63 0.31 -8.14
CA GLY A 123 -9.36 0.65 -9.36
C GLY A 123 -10.50 -0.32 -9.69
N ILE A 124 -11.16 -0.90 -8.66
CA ILE A 124 -12.27 -1.85 -8.80
C ILE A 124 -13.49 -1.35 -8.03
N THR A 125 -14.68 -1.88 -8.39
CA THR A 125 -15.90 -1.51 -7.65
C THR A 125 -15.96 -2.19 -6.28
N PRO A 126 -16.65 -1.61 -5.29
CA PRO A 126 -16.86 -2.24 -3.97
C PRO A 126 -17.53 -3.62 -4.05
N GLU A 127 -18.40 -3.83 -5.02
CA GLU A 127 -19.07 -5.10 -5.27
C GLU A 127 -18.08 -6.15 -5.78
N SER A 128 -17.22 -5.76 -6.74
CA SER A 128 -16.16 -6.64 -7.26
C SER A 128 -15.14 -7.00 -6.17
N PHE A 129 -14.78 -6.02 -5.32
CA PHE A 129 -13.95 -6.27 -4.15
C PHE A 129 -14.59 -7.28 -3.18
N SER A 130 -15.88 -7.10 -2.89
CA SER A 130 -16.61 -8.00 -1.97
C SER A 130 -16.71 -9.42 -2.51
N ARG A 131 -16.93 -9.59 -3.84
CA ARG A 131 -16.91 -10.91 -4.49
C ARG A 131 -15.52 -11.55 -4.39
N ALA A 132 -14.47 -10.80 -4.71
CA ALA A 132 -13.10 -11.30 -4.62
C ALA A 132 -12.73 -11.74 -3.19
N LEU A 133 -13.18 -11.01 -2.15
CA LEU A 133 -13.00 -11.45 -0.75
C LEU A 133 -13.72 -12.77 -0.46
N THR A 134 -14.91 -12.99 -1.05
CA THR A 134 -15.64 -14.26 -0.90
C THR A 134 -14.90 -15.40 -1.58
N ASP A 135 -14.35 -15.15 -2.78
CA ASP A 135 -13.56 -16.12 -3.54
C ASP A 135 -12.24 -16.49 -2.84
N LEU A 136 -11.67 -15.54 -2.10
CA LEU A 136 -10.43 -15.72 -1.32
C LEU A 136 -10.68 -16.40 0.05
N LYS A 137 -11.93 -16.72 0.40
CA LYS A 137 -12.24 -17.44 1.65
C LYS A 137 -11.52 -18.78 1.75
N ASN A 138 -11.40 -19.47 0.63
CA ASN A 138 -10.66 -20.74 0.55
C ASN A 138 -9.14 -20.55 0.67
N ASP A 139 -8.65 -19.34 0.50
CA ASP A 139 -7.25 -18.96 0.67
C ASP A 139 -7.01 -18.34 2.08
N GLY A 140 -7.83 -18.70 3.07
CA GLY A 140 -7.67 -18.27 4.47
C GLY A 140 -8.05 -16.83 4.78
N VAL A 141 -8.82 -16.17 3.89
CA VAL A 141 -9.30 -14.79 4.10
C VAL A 141 -10.68 -14.79 4.72
N PHE A 142 -10.80 -14.21 5.90
CA PHE A 142 -12.08 -14.09 6.62
C PHE A 142 -12.45 -12.63 6.80
N VAL A 143 -13.76 -12.35 6.70
CA VAL A 143 -14.31 -11.01 6.94
C VAL A 143 -15.16 -11.06 8.19
N ASN A 144 -14.71 -10.40 9.24
CA ASN A 144 -15.42 -10.27 10.49
C ASN A 144 -15.83 -8.80 10.70
N ASN A 145 -17.11 -8.49 10.56
CA ASN A 145 -17.67 -7.14 10.65
C ASN A 145 -16.93 -6.15 9.73
N LYS A 146 -16.05 -5.30 10.30
CA LYS A 146 -15.30 -4.25 9.60
C LYS A 146 -13.84 -4.61 9.37
N THR A 147 -13.39 -5.75 9.91
CA THR A 147 -12.00 -6.20 9.79
C THR A 147 -11.88 -7.29 8.75
N ILE A 148 -10.75 -7.33 8.07
CA ILE A 148 -10.32 -8.44 7.24
C ILE A 148 -9.27 -9.18 8.07
N GLU A 149 -9.51 -10.46 8.29
CA GLU A 149 -8.64 -11.35 9.03
C GLU A 149 -8.07 -12.38 8.06
N ILE A 150 -6.79 -12.66 8.20
CA ILE A 150 -6.10 -13.66 7.40
C ILE A 150 -5.66 -14.73 8.39
N ASP A 151 -5.92 -15.99 8.11
CA ASP A 151 -5.50 -17.10 8.94
C ASP A 151 -3.97 -17.20 8.99
N THR A 152 -3.36 -18.22 8.50
CA THR A 152 -1.89 -18.34 8.43
C THR A 152 -1.31 -17.43 7.36
N GLY A 153 -2.04 -17.20 6.28
CA GLY A 153 -1.71 -16.39 5.11
C GLY A 153 -0.78 -17.08 4.13
N TYR A 154 -0.43 -18.35 4.35
CA TYR A 154 0.41 -19.11 3.40
C TYR A 154 -0.29 -19.30 2.05
N GLU A 155 -1.59 -19.48 2.04
CA GLU A 155 -2.40 -19.61 0.83
C GLU A 155 -2.36 -18.33 -0.02
N LEU A 156 -2.16 -17.17 0.63
CA LEU A 156 -2.01 -15.89 -0.06
C LEU A 156 -0.62 -15.69 -0.69
N CYS A 157 0.37 -16.51 -0.34
CA CYS A 157 1.72 -16.40 -0.92
C CYS A 157 1.72 -16.58 -2.44
N GLN A 158 0.73 -17.26 -3.03
CA GLN A 158 0.55 -17.34 -4.48
C GLN A 158 0.33 -15.98 -5.15
N TYR A 159 -0.08 -14.96 -4.42
CA TYR A 159 -0.26 -13.58 -4.91
C TYR A 159 0.92 -12.68 -4.58
N CYS A 160 1.95 -13.21 -3.89
CA CYS A 160 3.13 -12.45 -3.50
C CYS A 160 4.03 -12.20 -4.71
N ASP A 161 4.57 -11.00 -4.80
CA ASP A 161 5.64 -10.66 -5.74
C ASP A 161 7.01 -10.68 -5.04
N ALA A 162 8.09 -10.68 -5.82
CA ALA A 162 9.44 -10.77 -5.29
C ALA A 162 9.82 -9.62 -4.34
N VAL A 163 9.28 -8.41 -4.58
CA VAL A 163 9.56 -7.22 -3.75
C VAL A 163 8.81 -7.31 -2.43
N THR A 164 7.53 -7.68 -2.49
CA THR A 164 6.72 -7.92 -1.29
C THR A 164 7.31 -9.07 -0.47
N GLY A 165 7.75 -10.14 -1.15
CA GLY A 165 8.38 -11.30 -0.52
C GLY A 165 9.69 -10.97 0.19
N SER A 166 10.53 -10.08 -0.35
CA SER A 166 11.81 -9.71 0.28
C SER A 166 11.67 -9.09 1.67
N ASN A 167 10.52 -8.49 1.97
CA ASN A 167 10.18 -7.90 3.27
C ASN A 167 9.45 -8.89 4.20
N CYS A 168 9.13 -10.09 3.72
CA CYS A 168 8.45 -11.11 4.51
C CYS A 168 9.42 -11.79 5.49
N LYS A 169 8.99 -11.95 6.75
CA LYS A 169 9.78 -12.64 7.78
C LYS A 169 10.01 -14.11 7.45
N ASP A 170 9.06 -14.72 6.73
CA ASP A 170 9.08 -16.12 6.33
C ASP A 170 9.72 -16.33 4.95
N PHE A 171 10.30 -15.28 4.37
CA PHE A 171 11.00 -15.37 3.09
C PHE A 171 12.20 -16.31 3.22
N LYS A 172 12.33 -17.26 2.30
CA LYS A 172 13.31 -18.36 2.33
C LYS A 172 13.10 -19.40 3.45
N SER A 173 11.98 -19.38 4.17
CA SER A 173 11.60 -20.53 4.99
C SER A 173 11.08 -21.68 4.11
N SER A 174 11.01 -22.90 4.67
CA SER A 174 10.41 -24.05 3.97
C SER A 174 8.95 -23.84 3.56
N ASP A 175 8.29 -22.90 4.18
CA ASP A 175 6.87 -22.59 3.98
C ASP A 175 6.64 -21.49 2.93
N CYS A 176 7.71 -20.87 2.43
CA CYS A 176 7.64 -19.85 1.39
C CYS A 176 7.55 -20.48 -0.01
N ILE A 177 6.47 -20.20 -0.74
CA ILE A 177 6.23 -20.73 -2.09
C ILE A 177 7.16 -20.10 -3.15
N ASN A 178 7.72 -18.92 -2.85
CA ASN A 178 8.58 -18.15 -3.74
C ASN A 178 10.08 -18.34 -3.44
N HIS A 179 10.47 -19.58 -3.24
CA HIS A 179 11.90 -19.96 -3.14
C HIS A 179 12.61 -19.79 -4.47
#